data_c12fc95b4c38b3ca9c9ed317afaa0aa3
#
_entry.id   c12fc95b4c38b3ca9c9ed317afaa0aa3
#
_cell.length_a   1.000
_cell.length_b   1.000
_cell.length_c   1.000
_cell.angle_alpha   90.00
_cell.angle_beta   90.00
_cell.angle_gamma   90.00
#
_symmetry.space_group_name_H-M   'P 1'
#
loop_
_entity.id
_entity.type
_entity.pdbx_description
1 polymer ?
#
loop_
_entity_poly.entity_id
_entity_poly.type
_entity_poly.pdbx_seq_one_letter_code
_entity_poly.pdbx_strand_id
1 'polypeptide(L)'
;MLKRTGQSWRVLLLLGAMAWLPTAVLAEPARWNVDPEHSTIEFRVTHMVVSKTTGRFMDYAGFVDMDAEAGTVKAIEATIKTGSVNTNHEKRDAHLRSADFLDVEHYPTITFKMKSYKKTAEGYTAVGDLTLRGVTKEITLVGQYNGATKDPWGNTRAGFSAEGKLNRKDFGMVWNKTLDSGGLVVGDEVQIRLDIECIKAKS
;
A
#
# COMPACT_ATOMS: atom_id res chain seq x y z
N MET A 1 -25.82 -87.31 31.93
CA MET A 1 -25.55 -85.99 32.59
C MET A 1 -24.74 -85.14 31.65
N LEU A 2 -25.43 -84.26 30.89
CA LEU A 2 -24.73 -83.29 29.97
C LEU A 2 -24.69 -81.93 30.63
N LYS A 3 -23.48 -81.40 30.83
CA LYS A 3 -23.28 -80.03 31.26
C LYS A 3 -23.21 -79.13 29.99
N ARG A 4 -24.15 -78.19 29.87
CA ARG A 4 -24.12 -77.09 28.89
C ARG A 4 -23.28 -76.01 29.44
N THR A 5 -22.19 -75.67 28.73
CA THR A 5 -21.40 -74.45 28.93
C THR A 5 -21.98 -73.32 28.09
N GLY A 6 -22.49 -72.29 28.75
CA GLY A 6 -22.96 -71.08 28.10
C GLY A 6 -21.80 -70.16 27.72
N GLN A 7 -21.71 -69.83 26.46
CA GLN A 7 -20.68 -68.87 25.92
C GLN A 7 -21.36 -67.49 25.71
N SER A 8 -21.09 -66.60 26.62
CA SER A 8 -21.58 -65.21 26.55
C SER A 8 -20.70 -64.37 25.58
N TRP A 9 -21.26 -63.99 24.45
CA TRP A 9 -20.64 -63.06 23.52
C TRP A 9 -20.84 -61.63 24.05
N ARG A 10 -19.73 -60.99 24.42
CA ARG A 10 -19.70 -59.55 24.72
C ARG A 10 -19.49 -58.79 23.41
N VAL A 11 -20.55 -58.13 22.94
CA VAL A 11 -20.49 -57.17 21.83
C VAL A 11 -19.86 -55.90 22.37
N LEU A 12 -18.61 -55.61 21.94
CA LEU A 12 -17.96 -54.32 22.17
C LEU A 12 -18.50 -53.30 21.13
N LEU A 13 -19.35 -52.38 21.57
CA LEU A 13 -19.74 -51.22 20.82
C LEU A 13 -18.58 -50.19 20.87
N LEU A 14 -17.82 -50.11 19.81
CA LEU A 14 -16.87 -49.01 19.57
C LEU A 14 -17.67 -47.76 19.17
N LEU A 15 -17.91 -46.86 20.12
CA LEU A 15 -18.38 -45.49 19.85
C LEU A 15 -17.22 -44.69 19.24
N GLY A 16 -17.20 -44.57 17.92
CA GLY A 16 -16.30 -43.67 17.22
C GLY A 16 -16.66 -42.19 17.49
N ALA A 17 -15.91 -41.51 18.34
CA ALA A 17 -16.00 -40.07 18.51
C ALA A 17 -15.50 -39.39 17.24
N MET A 18 -16.42 -38.93 16.41
CA MET A 18 -16.13 -38.12 15.23
C MET A 18 -15.76 -36.72 15.72
N ALA A 19 -14.44 -36.42 15.82
CA ALA A 19 -13.95 -35.12 16.18
C ALA A 19 -14.30 -34.14 15.05
N TRP A 20 -15.24 -33.25 15.29
CA TRP A 20 -15.52 -32.10 14.42
C TRP A 20 -14.37 -31.12 14.57
N LEU A 21 -13.45 -31.10 13.60
CA LEU A 21 -12.47 -30.04 13.47
C LEU A 21 -13.20 -28.80 12.94
N PRO A 22 -13.15 -27.66 13.64
CA PRO A 22 -13.70 -26.45 13.10
C PRO A 22 -12.89 -26.07 11.83
N THR A 23 -13.54 -26.07 10.68
CA THR A 23 -12.98 -25.45 9.48
C THR A 23 -12.87 -23.96 9.75
N ALA A 24 -11.65 -23.43 9.83
CA ALA A 24 -11.43 -22.00 9.84
C ALA A 24 -12.01 -21.43 8.54
N VAL A 25 -13.14 -20.75 8.62
CA VAL A 25 -13.68 -19.95 7.53
C VAL A 25 -12.72 -18.78 7.38
N LEU A 26 -11.87 -18.84 6.36
CA LEU A 26 -11.06 -17.68 5.98
C LEU A 26 -12.05 -16.57 5.59
N ALA A 27 -11.99 -15.46 6.30
CA ALA A 27 -12.82 -14.31 5.97
C ALA A 27 -12.50 -13.86 4.53
N GLU A 28 -13.55 -13.65 3.73
CA GLU A 28 -13.38 -13.09 2.38
C GLU A 28 -12.76 -11.70 2.51
N PRO A 29 -11.76 -11.36 1.64
CA PRO A 29 -11.15 -10.06 1.68
C PRO A 29 -12.19 -8.98 1.41
N ALA A 30 -12.19 -7.99 2.26
CA ALA A 30 -13.05 -6.82 2.11
C ALA A 30 -12.30 -5.69 1.40
N ARG A 31 -13.05 -4.84 0.70
CA ARG A 31 -12.53 -3.58 0.15
C ARG A 31 -12.46 -2.52 1.22
N TRP A 32 -11.35 -1.78 1.21
CA TRP A 32 -11.07 -0.66 2.08
C TRP A 32 -10.67 0.54 1.23
N ASN A 33 -11.48 1.59 1.25
CA ASN A 33 -11.21 2.80 0.47
C ASN A 33 -10.29 3.73 1.24
N VAL A 34 -9.32 4.32 0.56
CA VAL A 34 -8.44 5.33 1.14
C VAL A 34 -9.27 6.52 1.62
N ASP A 35 -9.00 6.97 2.83
CA ASP A 35 -9.55 8.20 3.40
C ASP A 35 -8.54 9.35 3.20
N PRO A 36 -8.77 10.27 2.23
CA PRO A 36 -7.82 11.34 1.96
C PRO A 36 -7.67 12.37 3.08
N GLU A 37 -8.67 12.47 3.96
CA GLU A 37 -8.62 13.44 5.09
C GLU A 37 -7.63 13.01 6.17
N HIS A 38 -7.37 11.69 6.28
CA HIS A 38 -6.48 11.11 7.29
C HIS A 38 -5.27 10.40 6.67
N SER A 39 -5.01 10.64 5.39
CA SER A 39 -3.88 10.03 4.67
C SER A 39 -2.90 11.07 4.16
N THR A 40 -1.68 10.64 3.92
CA THR A 40 -0.63 11.49 3.34
C THR A 40 0.16 10.71 2.29
N ILE A 41 0.31 11.31 1.10
CA ILE A 41 1.24 10.88 0.05
C ILE A 41 2.31 11.95 -0.09
N GLU A 42 3.52 11.66 0.40
CA GLU A 42 4.65 12.58 0.47
C GLU A 42 5.81 12.09 -0.41
N PHE A 43 6.53 13.03 -1.00
CA PHE A 43 7.81 12.78 -1.65
C PHE A 43 8.89 13.72 -1.11
N ARG A 44 10.14 13.26 -1.15
CA ARG A 44 11.32 14.05 -0.75
C ARG A 44 12.42 13.88 -1.77
N VAL A 45 13.06 14.99 -2.12
CA VAL A 45 14.16 15.01 -3.07
C VAL A 45 15.30 15.88 -2.53
N THR A 46 16.54 15.46 -2.76
CA THR A 46 17.72 16.26 -2.39
C THR A 46 17.76 17.55 -3.21
N HIS A 47 17.98 18.66 -2.54
CA HIS A 47 18.11 19.99 -3.13
C HIS A 47 19.49 20.56 -2.84
N MET A 48 20.22 20.95 -3.89
CA MET A 48 21.55 21.55 -3.85
C MET A 48 22.57 20.76 -3.02
N VAL A 49 22.40 19.44 -2.91
CA VAL A 49 23.22 18.49 -2.12
C VAL A 49 23.15 18.70 -0.61
N VAL A 50 22.68 19.84 -0.11
CA VAL A 50 22.74 20.26 1.31
C VAL A 50 21.44 20.10 2.08
N SER A 51 20.29 19.96 1.38
CA SER A 51 18.97 19.88 2.01
C SER A 51 18.03 18.93 1.27
N LYS A 52 16.82 18.72 1.80
CA LYS A 52 15.74 18.02 1.11
C LYS A 52 14.53 18.91 0.96
N THR A 53 13.95 18.93 -0.22
CA THR A 53 12.62 19.50 -0.46
C THR A 53 11.59 18.40 -0.27
N THR A 54 10.57 18.68 0.52
CA THR A 54 9.41 17.81 0.73
C THR A 54 8.22 18.39 -0.03
N GLY A 55 7.43 17.53 -0.67
CA GLY A 55 6.15 17.87 -1.28
C GLY A 55 5.14 16.77 -1.04
N ARG A 56 3.85 17.10 -1.24
CA ARG A 56 2.72 16.20 -1.09
C ARG A 56 1.81 16.29 -2.29
N PHE A 57 1.01 15.26 -2.50
CA PHE A 57 -0.15 15.33 -3.38
C PHE A 57 -1.40 15.47 -2.52
N MET A 58 -2.29 16.39 -2.89
CA MET A 58 -3.47 16.76 -2.10
C MET A 58 -4.77 16.14 -2.61
N ASP A 59 -4.77 15.52 -3.81
CA ASP A 59 -5.93 14.89 -4.43
C ASP A 59 -5.54 13.51 -4.95
N TYR A 60 -6.09 12.49 -4.31
CA TYR A 60 -5.85 11.09 -4.63
C TYR A 60 -7.01 10.22 -4.14
N ALA A 61 -7.15 9.07 -4.75
CA ALA A 61 -8.06 8.02 -4.35
C ALA A 61 -7.40 6.66 -4.53
N GLY A 62 -7.90 5.66 -3.81
CA GLY A 62 -7.40 4.31 -3.93
C GLY A 62 -8.17 3.34 -3.05
N PHE A 63 -7.78 2.07 -3.13
CA PHE A 63 -8.34 1.04 -2.27
C PHE A 63 -7.30 -0.04 -1.96
N VAL A 64 -7.58 -0.76 -0.89
CA VAL A 64 -6.88 -1.98 -0.49
C VAL A 64 -7.93 -3.08 -0.33
N ASP A 65 -7.80 -4.18 -1.07
CA ASP A 65 -8.58 -5.39 -0.83
C ASP A 65 -7.78 -6.32 0.09
N MET A 66 -8.25 -6.52 1.34
CA MET A 66 -7.51 -7.25 2.35
C MET A 66 -8.40 -8.01 3.34
N ASP A 67 -7.81 -9.05 3.91
CA ASP A 67 -8.23 -9.62 5.18
C ASP A 67 -7.51 -8.88 6.32
N ALA A 68 -8.26 -8.07 7.06
CA ALA A 68 -7.69 -7.23 8.12
C ALA A 68 -7.26 -8.04 9.36
N GLU A 69 -7.87 -9.20 9.62
CA GLU A 69 -7.50 -10.06 10.76
C GLU A 69 -6.20 -10.80 10.49
N ALA A 70 -6.05 -11.35 9.28
CA ALA A 70 -4.81 -11.99 8.84
C ALA A 70 -3.71 -10.98 8.48
N GLY A 71 -4.06 -9.72 8.24
CA GLY A 71 -3.14 -8.68 7.73
C GLY A 71 -2.60 -9.04 6.34
N THR A 72 -3.41 -9.73 5.51
CA THR A 72 -3.02 -10.13 4.15
C THR A 72 -3.73 -9.26 3.12
N VAL A 73 -2.97 -8.75 2.14
CA VAL A 73 -3.45 -7.86 1.10
C VAL A 73 -3.50 -8.63 -0.23
N LYS A 74 -4.62 -8.51 -0.95
CA LYS A 74 -4.84 -9.12 -2.27
C LYS A 74 -4.67 -8.13 -3.41
N ALA A 75 -5.08 -6.87 -3.21
CA ALA A 75 -4.94 -5.82 -4.22
C ALA A 75 -4.72 -4.47 -3.56
N ILE A 76 -3.93 -3.62 -4.20
CA ILE A 76 -3.81 -2.19 -3.92
C ILE A 76 -3.85 -1.49 -5.27
N GLU A 77 -4.74 -0.52 -5.42
CA GLU A 77 -4.74 0.41 -6.54
C GLU A 77 -4.91 1.83 -6.02
N ALA A 78 -4.17 2.76 -6.62
CA ALA A 78 -4.25 4.17 -6.30
C ALA A 78 -4.14 5.02 -7.56
N THR A 79 -4.85 6.16 -7.55
CA THR A 79 -4.77 7.21 -8.56
C THR A 79 -4.55 8.54 -7.87
N ILE A 80 -3.54 9.28 -8.30
CA ILE A 80 -3.12 10.55 -7.72
C ILE A 80 -3.21 11.61 -8.82
N LYS A 81 -3.82 12.76 -8.54
CA LYS A 81 -3.87 13.90 -9.47
C LYS A 81 -2.54 14.65 -9.44
N THR A 82 -1.82 14.66 -10.56
CA THR A 82 -0.50 15.32 -10.67
C THR A 82 -0.58 16.82 -10.39
N GLY A 83 -1.66 17.47 -10.79
CA GLY A 83 -1.89 18.89 -10.55
C GLY A 83 -2.05 19.28 -9.08
N SER A 84 -2.31 18.30 -8.19
CA SER A 84 -2.47 18.52 -6.75
C SER A 84 -1.15 18.63 -5.99
N VAL A 85 -0.01 18.61 -6.69
CA VAL A 85 1.31 18.75 -6.07
C VAL A 85 1.40 20.05 -5.27
N ASN A 86 1.90 19.94 -4.04
CA ASN A 86 2.06 21.06 -3.11
C ASN A 86 3.36 20.89 -2.30
N THR A 87 4.23 21.88 -2.39
CA THR A 87 5.48 21.95 -1.63
C THR A 87 5.51 23.17 -0.71
N ASN A 88 4.35 23.81 -0.46
CA ASN A 88 4.21 25.08 0.27
C ASN A 88 4.99 26.23 -0.37
N HIS A 89 5.15 26.23 -1.70
CA HIS A 89 5.83 27.29 -2.45
C HIS A 89 5.29 27.38 -3.88
N GLU A 90 4.46 28.36 -4.14
CA GLU A 90 3.66 28.49 -5.36
C GLU A 90 4.49 28.44 -6.67
N LYS A 91 5.62 29.18 -6.74
CA LYS A 91 6.50 29.19 -7.93
C LYS A 91 7.11 27.80 -8.19
N ARG A 92 7.47 27.08 -7.13
CA ARG A 92 8.02 25.72 -7.26
C ARG A 92 6.93 24.75 -7.68
N ASP A 93 5.74 24.88 -7.13
CA ASP A 93 4.60 24.04 -7.49
C ASP A 93 4.18 24.25 -8.95
N ALA A 94 4.19 25.51 -9.43
CA ALA A 94 3.97 25.81 -10.83
C ALA A 94 5.04 25.17 -11.74
N HIS A 95 6.31 25.21 -11.36
CA HIS A 95 7.39 24.57 -12.12
C HIS A 95 7.27 23.02 -12.06
N LEU A 96 6.90 22.45 -10.91
CA LEU A 96 6.67 21.00 -10.82
C LEU A 96 5.52 20.53 -11.71
N ARG A 97 4.52 21.37 -11.98
CA ARG A 97 3.42 21.06 -12.90
C ARG A 97 3.80 21.16 -14.37
N SER A 98 4.86 21.88 -14.71
CA SER A 98 5.28 22.10 -16.10
C SER A 98 5.85 20.85 -16.77
N ALA A 99 6.11 20.96 -18.09
CA ALA A 99 6.71 19.90 -18.90
C ALA A 99 8.13 19.49 -18.44
N ASP A 100 8.83 20.34 -17.67
CA ASP A 100 10.13 20.01 -17.08
C ASP A 100 10.06 18.88 -16.06
N PHE A 101 8.87 18.70 -15.41
CA PHE A 101 8.66 17.72 -14.34
C PHE A 101 7.42 16.85 -14.58
N LEU A 102 6.29 17.14 -13.95
CA LEU A 102 5.11 16.26 -13.96
C LEU A 102 4.31 16.35 -15.27
N ASP A 103 4.41 17.47 -16.00
CA ASP A 103 3.71 17.69 -17.27
C ASP A 103 2.22 17.39 -17.17
N VAL A 104 1.56 18.08 -16.25
CA VAL A 104 0.20 17.77 -15.81
C VAL A 104 -0.86 17.91 -16.90
N GLU A 105 -0.56 18.69 -17.95
CA GLU A 105 -1.45 18.85 -19.10
C GLU A 105 -1.55 17.58 -19.94
N HIS A 106 -0.43 16.85 -20.10
CA HIS A 106 -0.39 15.59 -20.85
C HIS A 106 -0.57 14.37 -19.93
N TYR A 107 -0.15 14.47 -18.67
CA TYR A 107 -0.17 13.37 -17.71
C TYR A 107 -0.88 13.77 -16.41
N PRO A 108 -2.22 13.90 -16.43
CA PRO A 108 -2.99 14.42 -15.30
C PRO A 108 -3.01 13.50 -14.07
N THR A 109 -2.54 12.25 -14.21
CA THR A 109 -2.58 11.28 -13.12
C THR A 109 -1.28 10.47 -13.01
N ILE A 110 -0.98 10.08 -11.78
CA ILE A 110 -0.06 8.99 -11.43
C ILE A 110 -0.92 7.82 -10.99
N THR A 111 -0.58 6.60 -11.38
CA THR A 111 -1.30 5.40 -10.94
C THR A 111 -0.33 4.38 -10.35
N PHE A 112 -0.80 3.65 -9.35
CA PHE A 112 -0.10 2.50 -8.78
C PHE A 112 -1.01 1.29 -8.79
N LYS A 113 -0.48 0.13 -9.23
CA LYS A 113 -1.19 -1.14 -9.19
C LYS A 113 -0.26 -2.22 -8.64
N MET A 114 -0.64 -2.79 -7.50
CA MET A 114 0.13 -3.85 -6.86
C MET A 114 0.17 -5.12 -7.72
N LYS A 115 1.33 -5.75 -7.81
CA LYS A 115 1.59 -7.05 -8.44
C LYS A 115 1.78 -8.15 -7.42
N SER A 116 2.45 -7.85 -6.33
CA SER A 116 2.69 -8.81 -5.26
C SER A 116 2.77 -8.15 -3.89
N TYR A 117 2.40 -8.94 -2.87
CA TYR A 117 2.48 -8.56 -1.47
C TYR A 117 3.13 -9.70 -0.68
N LYS A 118 4.07 -9.36 0.17
CA LYS A 118 4.74 -10.31 1.05
C LYS A 118 4.77 -9.76 2.47
N LYS A 119 4.14 -10.47 3.40
CA LYS A 119 4.27 -10.18 4.83
C LYS A 119 5.65 -10.61 5.29
N THR A 120 6.31 -9.81 6.12
CA THR A 120 7.62 -10.06 6.70
C THR A 120 7.54 -10.01 8.23
N ALA A 121 8.60 -10.35 8.94
CA ALA A 121 8.65 -10.24 10.40
C ALA A 121 8.55 -8.77 10.87
N GLU A 122 9.01 -7.83 10.03
CA GLU A 122 9.12 -6.40 10.36
C GLU A 122 7.99 -5.57 9.71
N GLY A 123 7.05 -6.20 8.99
CA GLY A 123 5.98 -5.50 8.28
C GLY A 123 5.59 -6.18 6.97
N TYR A 124 5.68 -5.46 5.84
CA TYR A 124 5.41 -6.01 4.52
C TYR A 124 6.27 -5.40 3.42
N THR A 125 6.34 -6.11 2.30
CA THR A 125 6.86 -5.61 1.03
C THR A 125 5.75 -5.72 0.00
N ALA A 126 5.41 -4.62 -0.65
CA ALA A 126 4.50 -4.55 -1.79
C ALA A 126 5.28 -4.14 -3.04
N VAL A 127 5.18 -4.93 -4.10
CA VAL A 127 5.77 -4.61 -5.41
C VAL A 127 4.63 -4.32 -6.37
N GLY A 128 4.75 -3.25 -7.15
CA GLY A 128 3.71 -2.86 -8.09
C GLY A 128 4.21 -1.96 -9.21
N ASP A 129 3.38 -1.82 -10.22
CA ASP A 129 3.61 -0.95 -11.35
C ASP A 129 3.18 0.48 -11.00
N LEU A 130 4.13 1.41 -11.03
CA LEU A 130 3.91 2.84 -10.95
C LEU A 130 3.94 3.43 -12.35
N THR A 131 2.85 4.08 -12.77
CA THR A 131 2.81 4.86 -14.00
C THR A 131 2.91 6.33 -13.67
N LEU A 132 3.94 6.99 -14.17
CA LEU A 132 4.25 8.40 -13.96
C LEU A 132 4.74 8.99 -15.29
N ARG A 133 4.16 10.12 -15.71
CA ARG A 133 4.45 10.72 -17.03
C ARG A 133 4.31 9.73 -18.20
N GLY A 134 3.30 8.89 -18.19
CA GLY A 134 3.07 7.86 -19.22
C GLY A 134 4.08 6.70 -19.22
N VAL A 135 5.09 6.72 -18.34
CA VAL A 135 6.08 5.63 -18.21
C VAL A 135 5.69 4.75 -17.03
N THR A 136 5.63 3.44 -17.25
CA THR A 136 5.36 2.45 -16.21
C THR A 136 6.65 1.75 -15.79
N LYS A 137 6.92 1.76 -14.48
CA LYS A 137 8.04 1.05 -13.86
C LYS A 137 7.58 0.32 -12.62
N GLU A 138 8.20 -0.82 -12.38
CA GLU A 138 8.02 -1.54 -11.12
C GLU A 138 8.74 -0.80 -9.98
N ILE A 139 8.03 -0.59 -8.88
CA ILE A 139 8.61 -0.05 -7.64
C ILE A 139 8.31 -1.00 -6.47
N THR A 140 9.14 -0.90 -5.45
CA THR A 140 8.98 -1.62 -4.19
C THR A 140 8.64 -0.64 -3.09
N LEU A 141 7.57 -0.94 -2.34
CA LEU A 141 7.17 -0.25 -1.13
C LEU A 141 7.40 -1.21 0.06
N VAL A 142 8.09 -0.73 1.08
CA VAL A 142 8.30 -1.45 2.35
C VAL A 142 7.56 -0.71 3.44
N GLY A 143 6.78 -1.41 4.24
CA GLY A 143 5.92 -0.73 5.19
C GLY A 143 5.39 -1.62 6.30
N GLN A 144 4.47 -1.05 7.08
CA GLN A 144 3.81 -1.70 8.20
C GLN A 144 2.29 -1.59 8.08
N TYR A 145 1.60 -2.65 8.49
CA TYR A 145 0.18 -2.62 8.77
C TYR A 145 -0.01 -2.26 10.23
N ASN A 146 -0.64 -1.10 10.50
CA ASN A 146 -0.78 -0.54 11.84
C ASN A 146 -2.00 -1.09 12.59
N GLY A 147 -2.75 -2.01 11.96
CA GLY A 147 -3.95 -2.62 12.53
C GLY A 147 -5.25 -1.98 12.05
N ALA A 148 -6.37 -2.49 12.57
CA ALA A 148 -7.71 -1.97 12.30
C ALA A 148 -8.46 -1.72 13.60
N THR A 149 -9.33 -0.70 13.60
CA THR A 149 -10.16 -0.32 14.75
C THR A 149 -11.51 0.23 14.30
N LYS A 150 -12.48 0.28 15.21
CA LYS A 150 -13.75 0.99 14.98
C LYS A 150 -13.63 2.43 15.46
N ASP A 151 -14.10 3.36 14.63
CA ASP A 151 -14.24 4.75 15.02
C ASP A 151 -15.54 5.01 15.81
N PRO A 152 -15.67 6.17 16.49
CA PRO A 152 -16.90 6.50 17.25
C PRO A 152 -18.16 6.64 16.39
N TRP A 153 -18.03 6.74 15.07
CA TRP A 153 -19.14 6.89 14.11
C TRP A 153 -19.56 5.57 13.48
N GLY A 154 -18.95 4.45 13.91
CA GLY A 154 -19.32 3.10 13.49
C GLY A 154 -18.63 2.60 12.22
N ASN A 155 -17.66 3.34 11.67
CA ASN A 155 -16.84 2.82 10.57
C ASN A 155 -15.72 1.93 11.13
N THR A 156 -15.25 0.99 10.33
CA THR A 156 -14.02 0.26 10.62
C THR A 156 -12.90 0.87 9.80
N ARG A 157 -11.82 1.29 10.45
CA ARG A 157 -10.65 1.94 9.86
C ARG A 157 -9.43 1.04 9.96
N ALA A 158 -8.52 1.14 9.01
CA ALA A 158 -7.25 0.42 8.99
C ALA A 158 -6.13 1.36 8.57
N GLY A 159 -4.96 1.23 9.22
CA GLY A 159 -3.81 2.09 8.98
C GLY A 159 -2.64 1.35 8.34
N PHE A 160 -1.93 2.04 7.44
CA PHE A 160 -0.71 1.57 6.80
C PHE A 160 0.31 2.69 6.75
N SER A 161 1.58 2.34 6.91
CA SER A 161 2.70 3.20 6.55
C SER A 161 3.58 2.49 5.53
N ALA A 162 4.18 3.23 4.60
CA ALA A 162 5.12 2.65 3.64
C ALA A 162 6.13 3.68 3.16
N GLU A 163 7.30 3.18 2.80
CA GLU A 163 8.36 3.95 2.17
C GLU A 163 8.82 3.26 0.90
N GLY A 164 9.28 4.06 -0.06
CA GLY A 164 9.86 3.59 -1.30
C GLY A 164 10.75 4.65 -1.92
N LYS A 165 11.33 4.34 -3.05
CA LYS A 165 12.15 5.28 -3.82
C LYS A 165 12.07 4.99 -5.31
N LEU A 166 12.28 6.03 -6.08
CA LEU A 166 12.40 5.95 -7.53
C LEU A 166 13.49 6.89 -8.04
N ASN A 167 13.97 6.64 -9.24
CA ASN A 167 14.78 7.60 -9.98
C ASN A 167 13.85 8.39 -10.93
N ARG A 168 13.76 9.71 -10.73
CA ARG A 168 12.88 10.57 -11.54
C ARG A 168 13.22 10.58 -13.04
N LYS A 169 14.49 10.34 -13.39
CA LYS A 169 14.94 10.29 -14.80
C LYS A 169 14.37 9.08 -15.54
N ASP A 170 14.10 7.98 -14.83
CA ASP A 170 13.47 6.78 -15.42
C ASP A 170 12.05 7.04 -15.93
N PHE A 171 11.44 8.16 -15.48
CA PHE A 171 10.13 8.66 -15.89
C PHE A 171 10.21 9.91 -16.77
N GLY A 172 11.40 10.21 -17.32
CA GLY A 172 11.61 11.32 -18.24
C GLY A 172 11.69 12.71 -17.59
N MET A 173 11.77 12.81 -16.25
CA MET A 173 12.01 14.09 -15.55
C MET A 173 13.50 14.38 -15.45
N VAL A 174 14.05 14.87 -16.55
CA VAL A 174 15.52 15.07 -16.71
C VAL A 174 16.01 16.48 -16.37
N TRP A 175 15.09 17.44 -16.18
CA TRP A 175 15.46 18.82 -15.89
C TRP A 175 16.42 18.92 -14.71
N ASN A 176 17.47 19.74 -14.84
CA ASN A 176 18.38 20.09 -13.77
C ASN A 176 19.16 21.37 -14.12
N LYS A 177 19.84 21.95 -13.13
CA LYS A 177 20.86 22.97 -13.31
C LYS A 177 22.11 22.55 -12.56
N THR A 178 23.29 22.88 -13.13
CA THR A 178 24.56 22.68 -12.46
C THR A 178 24.85 23.88 -11.57
N LEU A 179 25.35 23.64 -10.39
CA LEU A 179 25.85 24.66 -9.47
C LEU A 179 27.27 25.03 -9.87
N ASP A 180 27.69 26.25 -9.55
CA ASP A 180 29.07 26.71 -9.78
C ASP A 180 30.11 25.83 -9.06
N SER A 181 29.69 25.17 -7.96
CA SER A 181 30.48 24.18 -7.22
C SER A 181 30.53 22.78 -7.86
N GLY A 182 29.91 22.58 -9.04
CA GLY A 182 29.90 21.30 -9.77
C GLY A 182 28.79 20.32 -9.33
N GLY A 183 27.96 20.68 -8.35
CA GLY A 183 26.79 19.85 -7.91
C GLY A 183 25.55 20.12 -8.75
N LEU A 184 24.50 19.30 -8.53
CA LEU A 184 23.20 19.45 -9.17
C LEU A 184 22.18 20.09 -8.23
N VAL A 185 21.27 20.92 -8.79
CA VAL A 185 20.22 21.59 -8.01
C VAL A 185 19.20 20.57 -7.48
N VAL A 186 18.84 19.57 -8.27
CA VAL A 186 17.83 18.55 -7.91
C VAL A 186 18.42 17.14 -8.01
N GLY A 187 18.34 16.38 -6.94
CA GLY A 187 18.74 14.97 -6.93
C GLY A 187 17.90 14.11 -7.86
N ASP A 188 18.44 12.97 -8.26
CA ASP A 188 17.75 12.03 -9.16
C ASP A 188 16.86 11.05 -8.40
N GLU A 189 17.25 10.67 -7.17
CA GLU A 189 16.43 9.83 -6.29
C GLU A 189 15.33 10.66 -5.63
N VAL A 190 14.10 10.17 -5.75
CA VAL A 190 12.92 10.66 -5.03
C VAL A 190 12.50 9.60 -4.02
N GLN A 191 12.48 9.98 -2.76
CA GLN A 191 11.96 9.16 -1.67
C GLN A 191 10.45 9.34 -1.59
N ILE A 192 9.73 8.24 -1.43
CA ILE A 192 8.27 8.19 -1.26
C ILE A 192 8.00 7.83 0.19
N ARG A 193 7.07 8.53 0.81
CA ARG A 193 6.54 8.21 2.13
C ARG A 193 5.02 8.26 2.10
N LEU A 194 4.40 7.21 2.61
CA LEU A 194 2.97 7.02 2.66
C LEU A 194 2.54 6.79 4.11
N ASP A 195 1.55 7.54 4.58
CA ASP A 195 0.79 7.27 5.78
C ASP A 195 -0.68 7.23 5.35
N ILE A 196 -1.26 6.04 5.34
CA ILE A 196 -2.56 5.79 4.70
C ILE A 196 -3.55 5.25 5.72
N GLU A 197 -4.68 5.89 5.83
CA GLU A 197 -5.85 5.39 6.52
C GLU A 197 -6.92 4.97 5.50
N CYS A 198 -7.54 3.83 5.76
CA CYS A 198 -8.60 3.29 4.91
C CYS A 198 -9.87 3.04 5.71
N ILE A 199 -11.03 3.22 5.09
CA ILE A 199 -12.34 2.91 5.63
C ILE A 199 -12.87 1.66 4.93
N LYS A 200 -13.33 0.66 5.72
CA LYS A 200 -13.95 -0.54 5.18
C LYS A 200 -15.23 -0.17 4.40
N ALA A 201 -15.31 -0.61 3.15
CA ALA A 201 -16.50 -0.41 2.35
C ALA A 201 -17.71 -1.09 3.00
N LYS A 202 -18.85 -0.42 2.98
CA LYS A 202 -20.12 -1.04 3.42
C LYS A 202 -20.54 -2.07 2.37
N SER A 203 -20.82 -3.27 2.82
CA SER A 203 -21.41 -4.35 2.01
C SER A 203 -22.87 -4.06 1.68
#